data_932ee46366012b22dba736cb1339a30b
#
_entry.id   932ee46366012b22dba736cb1339a30b
#
_cell.length_a   1.000
_cell.length_b   1.000
_cell.length_c   1.000
_cell.angle_alpha   90.00
_cell.angle_beta   90.00
_cell.angle_gamma   90.00
#
_symmetry.space_group_name_H-M   'P 1'
#
loop_
_entity.id
_entity.type
_entity.pdbx_description
1 polymer ?
#
loop_
_entity_poly.entity_id
_entity_poly.type
_entity_poly.pdbx_seq_one_letter_code
_entity_poly.pdbx_strand_id
1 'polypeptide(L)'
;DTFFFIFHEIRARENNYNNLLEQPNFFTLLPSLKNKIVLDIGCGIGDFAAYCINQGAKQVTGIDSSLNMITNAKKRHIHEGLLFEQVAFEDMRVLNGTIDFISSSLAFHYIADFQLLIKKISTALCEGGILLFSLEHPIVTANMGKESWITNEEGNLLHFAVDNYQDEGLRTQNWLVDHVIMYHRTMSTILNTLIENGLQIEKIIEPIPTEEALRNLPSLKKEFRRPS
;
A
#
# COMPACT_ATOMS: atom_id res chain seq x y z
N ASP A 1 -6.15 1.47 -21.07
CA ASP A 1 -5.89 1.68 -19.65
C ASP A 1 -4.46 2.18 -19.44
N THR A 2 -4.30 3.49 -19.70
CA THR A 2 -2.99 4.16 -19.68
C THR A 2 -2.30 4.03 -18.31
N PHE A 3 -3.08 4.08 -17.22
CA PHE A 3 -2.56 3.90 -15.86
C PHE A 3 -1.86 2.54 -15.68
N PHE A 4 -2.49 1.46 -16.12
CA PHE A 4 -1.93 0.12 -16.02
C PHE A 4 -0.55 0.02 -16.70
N PHE A 5 -0.42 0.51 -17.94
CA PHE A 5 0.84 0.42 -18.67
C PHE A 5 1.97 1.20 -18.00
N ILE A 6 1.71 2.45 -17.60
CA ILE A 6 2.72 3.30 -16.98
C ILE A 6 3.08 2.77 -15.58
N PHE A 7 2.10 2.36 -14.79
CA PHE A 7 2.33 1.75 -13.48
C PHE A 7 3.18 0.48 -13.60
N HIS A 8 2.86 -0.39 -14.57
CA HIS A 8 3.62 -1.60 -14.82
C HIS A 8 5.07 -1.31 -15.22
N GLU A 9 5.30 -0.33 -16.10
CA GLU A 9 6.66 0.07 -16.50
C GLU A 9 7.49 0.58 -15.30
N ILE A 10 6.90 1.37 -14.40
CA ILE A 10 7.61 1.89 -13.23
C ILE A 10 7.89 0.77 -12.23
N ARG A 11 6.92 -0.10 -11.97
CA ARG A 11 7.10 -1.25 -11.09
C ARG A 11 8.14 -2.24 -11.63
N ALA A 12 8.26 -2.37 -12.94
CA ALA A 12 9.26 -3.22 -13.59
C ALA A 12 10.70 -2.66 -13.50
N ARG A 13 10.87 -1.37 -13.20
CA ARG A 13 12.21 -0.80 -12.97
C ARG A 13 12.75 -1.31 -11.64
N GLU A 14 13.95 -1.90 -11.63
CA GLU A 14 14.61 -2.34 -10.40
C GLU A 14 14.78 -1.19 -9.40
N ASN A 15 15.12 0.01 -9.90
CA ASN A 15 15.39 1.19 -9.09
C ASN A 15 14.13 2.09 -9.00
N ASN A 16 13.16 1.70 -8.20
CA ASN A 16 11.97 2.50 -7.88
C ASN A 16 11.76 2.59 -6.37
N TYR A 17 10.90 3.52 -5.94
CA TYR A 17 10.62 3.76 -4.51
C TYR A 17 10.07 2.52 -3.79
N ASN A 18 9.23 1.74 -4.44
CA ASN A 18 8.66 0.55 -3.85
C ASN A 18 9.74 -0.49 -3.54
N ASN A 19 10.58 -0.80 -4.53
CA ASN A 19 11.60 -1.83 -4.40
C ASN A 19 12.72 -1.42 -3.43
N LEU A 20 13.05 -0.12 -3.36
CA LEU A 20 14.18 0.38 -2.60
C LEU A 20 13.83 0.95 -1.22
N LEU A 21 12.57 1.30 -0.98
CA LEU A 21 12.16 1.92 0.28
C LEU A 21 11.01 1.15 0.96
N GLU A 22 9.88 0.96 0.29
CA GLU A 22 8.70 0.37 0.91
C GLU A 22 8.86 -1.12 1.13
N GLN A 23 9.10 -1.91 0.08
CA GLN A 23 9.15 -3.37 0.16
C GLN A 23 10.18 -3.92 1.15
N PRO A 24 11.44 -3.44 1.21
CA PRO A 24 12.40 -3.96 2.18
C PRO A 24 11.88 -3.85 3.62
N ASN A 25 11.23 -2.74 3.95
CA ASN A 25 10.64 -2.54 5.28
C ASN A 25 9.39 -3.40 5.49
N PHE A 26 8.51 -3.49 4.49
CA PHE A 26 7.31 -4.30 4.51
C PHE A 26 7.63 -5.78 4.78
N PHE A 27 8.63 -6.32 4.10
CA PHE A 27 9.05 -7.71 4.27
C PHE A 27 9.63 -8.00 5.67
N THR A 28 10.23 -7.02 6.36
CA THR A 28 10.72 -7.22 7.74
C THR A 28 9.61 -7.42 8.76
N LEU A 29 8.38 -7.04 8.40
CA LEU A 29 7.20 -7.12 9.27
C LEU A 29 6.35 -8.37 9.01
N LEU A 30 6.70 -9.16 8.01
CA LEU A 30 5.90 -10.34 7.66
C LEU A 30 5.93 -11.39 8.78
N PRO A 31 4.78 -11.90 9.20
CA PRO A 31 4.73 -13.06 10.07
C PRO A 31 5.11 -14.35 9.32
N SER A 32 5.21 -15.46 10.02
CA SER A 32 5.30 -16.76 9.34
C SER A 32 4.02 -17.03 8.56
N LEU A 33 4.16 -17.24 7.26
CA LEU A 33 3.04 -17.50 6.34
C LEU A 33 2.71 -19.01 6.20
N LYS A 34 3.50 -19.88 6.80
CA LYS A 34 3.32 -21.34 6.67
C LYS A 34 1.94 -21.77 7.14
N ASN A 35 1.22 -22.47 6.25
CA ASN A 35 -0.14 -22.98 6.45
C ASN A 35 -1.22 -21.89 6.68
N LYS A 36 -0.92 -20.61 6.39
CA LYS A 36 -1.83 -19.49 6.60
C LYS A 36 -2.79 -19.30 5.43
N ILE A 37 -3.99 -18.81 5.72
CA ILE A 37 -4.95 -18.30 4.75
C ILE A 37 -4.72 -16.79 4.66
N VAL A 38 -4.39 -16.31 3.46
CA VAL A 38 -3.97 -14.94 3.19
C VAL A 38 -4.93 -14.24 2.25
N LEU A 39 -5.22 -12.98 2.52
CA LEU A 39 -5.93 -12.06 1.63
C LEU A 39 -5.00 -10.88 1.30
N ASP A 40 -4.74 -10.65 0.02
CA ASP A 40 -3.94 -9.52 -0.48
C ASP A 40 -4.86 -8.50 -1.16
N ILE A 41 -5.06 -7.35 -0.52
CA ILE A 41 -5.99 -6.30 -0.96
C ILE A 41 -5.22 -5.25 -1.79
N GLY A 42 -5.65 -5.04 -3.04
CA GLY A 42 -4.91 -4.25 -4.01
C GLY A 42 -3.68 -5.01 -4.52
N CYS A 43 -3.86 -6.29 -4.84
CA CYS A 43 -2.76 -7.21 -5.15
C CYS A 43 -2.02 -6.88 -6.47
N GLY A 44 -2.53 -5.96 -7.29
CA GLY A 44 -1.94 -5.60 -8.56
C GLY A 44 -1.74 -6.82 -9.47
N ILE A 45 -0.53 -7.01 -9.97
CA ILE A 45 -0.17 -8.15 -10.84
C ILE A 45 0.17 -9.44 -10.07
N GLY A 46 -0.06 -9.46 -8.75
CA GLY A 46 -0.04 -10.67 -7.92
C GLY A 46 1.32 -11.13 -7.42
N ASP A 47 2.38 -10.33 -7.58
CA ASP A 47 3.74 -10.74 -7.20
C ASP A 47 3.86 -11.04 -5.69
N PHE A 48 3.23 -10.22 -4.82
CA PHE A 48 3.21 -10.47 -3.38
C PHE A 48 2.37 -11.69 -3.01
N ALA A 49 1.20 -11.87 -3.64
CA ALA A 49 0.37 -13.05 -3.43
C ALA A 49 1.11 -14.34 -3.81
N ALA A 50 1.84 -14.34 -4.92
CA ALA A 50 2.70 -15.45 -5.33
C ALA A 50 3.86 -15.69 -4.36
N TYR A 51 4.47 -14.62 -3.85
CA TYR A 51 5.46 -14.71 -2.79
C TYR A 51 4.90 -15.43 -1.54
N CYS A 52 3.69 -15.07 -1.09
CA CYS A 52 3.06 -15.71 0.06
C CYS A 52 2.90 -17.23 -0.12
N ILE A 53 2.47 -17.68 -1.30
CA ILE A 53 2.40 -19.11 -1.65
C ILE A 53 3.79 -19.76 -1.56
N ASN A 54 4.82 -19.13 -2.10
CA ASN A 54 6.19 -19.66 -2.05
C ASN A 54 6.75 -19.71 -0.61
N GLN A 55 6.22 -18.90 0.31
CA GLN A 55 6.54 -18.95 1.74
C GLN A 55 5.68 -20.00 2.51
N GLY A 56 4.91 -20.82 1.79
CA GLY A 56 4.16 -21.93 2.35
C GLY A 56 2.76 -21.56 2.86
N ALA A 57 2.19 -20.44 2.42
CA ALA A 57 0.78 -20.17 2.69
C ALA A 57 -0.10 -21.29 2.12
N LYS A 58 -1.15 -21.66 2.88
CA LYS A 58 -2.08 -22.71 2.47
C LYS A 58 -2.96 -22.25 1.31
N GLN A 59 -3.38 -21.00 1.36
CA GLN A 59 -4.24 -20.38 0.36
C GLN A 59 -3.98 -18.87 0.36
N VAL A 60 -3.94 -18.30 -0.82
CA VAL A 60 -3.83 -16.85 -0.99
C VAL A 60 -4.89 -16.38 -1.98
N THR A 61 -5.67 -15.40 -1.57
CA THR A 61 -6.60 -14.70 -2.46
C THR A 61 -6.10 -13.28 -2.66
N GLY A 62 -5.78 -12.92 -3.90
CA GLY A 62 -5.46 -11.54 -4.28
C GLY A 62 -6.68 -10.88 -4.91
N ILE A 63 -7.05 -9.70 -4.42
CA ILE A 63 -8.13 -8.90 -4.99
C ILE A 63 -7.62 -7.55 -5.48
N ASP A 64 -8.15 -7.10 -6.63
CA ASP A 64 -7.87 -5.77 -7.18
C ASP A 64 -9.07 -5.31 -8.00
N SER A 65 -9.35 -4.02 -8.02
CA SER A 65 -10.45 -3.45 -8.81
C SER A 65 -10.15 -3.43 -10.32
N SER A 66 -8.87 -3.45 -10.70
CA SER A 66 -8.42 -3.39 -12.10
C SER A 66 -8.48 -4.74 -12.78
N LEU A 67 -9.33 -4.85 -13.81
CA LEU A 67 -9.40 -6.04 -14.66
C LEU A 67 -8.04 -6.37 -15.29
N ASN A 68 -7.29 -5.34 -15.69
CA ASN A 68 -5.97 -5.53 -16.30
C ASN A 68 -4.95 -6.11 -15.32
N MET A 69 -4.93 -5.63 -14.08
CA MET A 69 -4.08 -6.18 -13.03
C MET A 69 -4.39 -7.65 -12.80
N ILE A 70 -5.66 -7.99 -12.58
CA ILE A 70 -6.10 -9.37 -12.33
C ILE A 70 -5.85 -10.28 -13.53
N THR A 71 -6.08 -9.80 -14.75
CA THR A 71 -5.80 -10.59 -15.96
C THR A 71 -4.31 -10.92 -16.07
N ASN A 72 -3.43 -9.99 -15.74
CA ASN A 72 -1.99 -10.22 -15.76
C ASN A 72 -1.56 -11.11 -14.58
N ALA A 73 -2.10 -10.91 -13.38
CA ALA A 73 -1.84 -11.77 -12.23
C ALA A 73 -2.13 -13.24 -12.53
N LYS A 74 -3.31 -13.53 -13.09
CA LYS A 74 -3.72 -14.90 -13.50
C LYS A 74 -2.82 -15.52 -14.58
N LYS A 75 -2.27 -14.71 -15.48
CA LYS A 75 -1.33 -15.20 -16.52
C LYS A 75 0.06 -15.47 -15.97
N ARG A 76 0.52 -14.67 -15.02
CA ARG A 76 1.89 -14.73 -14.47
C ARG A 76 2.04 -15.81 -13.41
N HIS A 77 1.01 -16.01 -12.59
CA HIS A 77 1.08 -16.83 -11.38
C HIS A 77 -0.01 -17.88 -11.40
N ILE A 78 0.38 -19.13 -11.60
CA ILE A 78 -0.52 -20.29 -11.63
C ILE A 78 -0.13 -21.24 -10.50
N HIS A 79 -1.04 -21.41 -9.54
CA HIS A 79 -0.87 -22.35 -8.44
C HIS A 79 -2.24 -22.70 -7.85
N GLU A 80 -2.45 -23.95 -7.44
CA GLU A 80 -3.76 -24.43 -6.92
C GLU A 80 -4.26 -23.68 -5.68
N GLY A 81 -3.34 -23.21 -4.83
CA GLY A 81 -3.65 -22.44 -3.62
C GLY A 81 -3.76 -20.91 -3.87
N LEU A 82 -3.65 -20.44 -5.11
CA LEU A 82 -3.61 -19.02 -5.45
C LEU A 82 -4.82 -18.63 -6.31
N LEU A 83 -5.61 -17.70 -5.80
CA LEU A 83 -6.79 -17.18 -6.48
C LEU A 83 -6.66 -15.67 -6.68
N PHE A 84 -7.04 -15.18 -7.86
CA PHE A 84 -7.14 -13.76 -8.15
C PHE A 84 -8.55 -13.38 -8.57
N GLU A 85 -9.12 -12.36 -7.95
CA GLU A 85 -10.48 -11.90 -8.22
C GLU A 85 -10.50 -10.40 -8.52
N GLN A 86 -11.22 -10.02 -9.59
CA GLN A 86 -11.52 -8.62 -9.83
C GLN A 86 -12.66 -8.21 -8.90
N VAL A 87 -12.31 -7.55 -7.82
CA VAL A 87 -13.28 -7.08 -6.82
C VAL A 87 -12.85 -5.70 -6.35
N ALA A 88 -13.76 -4.73 -6.44
CA ALA A 88 -13.59 -3.48 -5.71
C ALA A 88 -13.73 -3.78 -4.21
N PHE A 89 -12.96 -3.05 -3.40
CA PHE A 89 -12.98 -3.27 -1.96
C PHE A 89 -14.41 -3.16 -1.38
N GLU A 90 -15.20 -2.24 -1.89
CA GLU A 90 -16.59 -2.01 -1.46
C GLU A 90 -17.46 -3.25 -1.62
N ASP A 91 -17.18 -4.06 -2.65
CA ASP A 91 -17.90 -5.28 -3.00
C ASP A 91 -17.29 -6.55 -2.39
N MET A 92 -16.16 -6.39 -1.67
CA MET A 92 -15.48 -7.51 -1.02
C MET A 92 -16.42 -8.23 -0.05
N ARG A 93 -16.62 -9.53 -0.24
CA ARG A 93 -17.38 -10.37 0.69
C ARG A 93 -16.61 -10.54 2.00
N VAL A 94 -17.31 -10.31 3.09
CA VAL A 94 -16.72 -10.51 4.42
C VAL A 94 -16.71 -12.01 4.73
N LEU A 95 -15.52 -12.56 4.92
CA LEU A 95 -15.28 -13.94 5.35
C LEU A 95 -15.05 -13.93 6.87
N ASN A 96 -16.10 -14.13 7.65
CA ASN A 96 -16.05 -13.98 9.10
C ASN A 96 -15.00 -14.86 9.76
N GLY A 97 -13.96 -14.25 10.33
CA GLY A 97 -12.98 -14.90 11.20
C GLY A 97 -12.19 -16.04 10.55
N THR A 98 -11.95 -16.01 9.24
CA THR A 98 -11.31 -17.12 8.53
C THR A 98 -9.92 -16.79 7.97
N ILE A 99 -9.52 -15.54 7.98
CA ILE A 99 -8.25 -15.08 7.38
C ILE A 99 -7.21 -14.93 8.48
N ASP A 100 -6.07 -15.58 8.31
CA ASP A 100 -4.94 -15.47 9.24
C ASP A 100 -4.10 -14.21 9.03
N PHE A 101 -3.95 -13.79 7.77
CA PHE A 101 -3.12 -12.65 7.40
C PHE A 101 -3.76 -11.86 6.26
N ILE A 102 -3.89 -10.56 6.46
CA ILE A 102 -4.33 -9.62 5.43
C ILE A 102 -3.19 -8.66 5.13
N SER A 103 -2.88 -8.50 3.85
CA SER A 103 -1.88 -7.57 3.35
C SER A 103 -2.47 -6.51 2.44
N SER A 104 -1.84 -5.35 2.40
CA SER A 104 -2.09 -4.33 1.38
C SER A 104 -0.86 -3.43 1.25
N SER A 105 -0.28 -3.36 0.07
CA SER A 105 0.86 -2.50 -0.22
C SER A 105 0.43 -1.31 -1.07
N LEU A 106 0.51 -0.10 -0.52
CA LEU A 106 0.24 1.18 -1.18
C LEU A 106 -1.12 1.25 -1.91
N ALA A 107 -2.19 0.69 -1.32
CA ALA A 107 -3.52 0.69 -1.92
C ALA A 107 -4.60 1.40 -1.08
N PHE A 108 -4.48 1.45 0.24
CA PHE A 108 -5.56 1.95 1.09
C PHE A 108 -5.83 3.46 0.96
N HIS A 109 -4.89 4.23 0.48
CA HIS A 109 -5.11 5.65 0.21
C HIS A 109 -6.00 5.92 -1.00
N TYR A 110 -6.29 4.92 -1.83
CA TYR A 110 -7.27 5.04 -2.93
C TYR A 110 -8.71 4.74 -2.50
N ILE A 111 -8.92 4.25 -1.28
CA ILE A 111 -10.24 3.82 -0.79
C ILE A 111 -10.94 4.97 -0.08
N ALA A 112 -12.16 5.31 -0.52
CA ALA A 112 -12.93 6.43 0.03
C ALA A 112 -13.39 6.18 1.46
N ASP A 113 -13.98 5.02 1.73
CA ASP A 113 -14.52 4.66 3.04
C ASP A 113 -13.54 3.77 3.81
N PHE A 114 -12.57 4.41 4.47
CA PHE A 114 -11.56 3.72 5.27
C PHE A 114 -12.16 3.04 6.51
N GLN A 115 -13.20 3.63 7.10
CA GLN A 115 -13.89 3.05 8.25
C GLN A 115 -14.55 1.73 7.88
N LEU A 116 -15.26 1.68 6.75
CA LEU A 116 -15.87 0.46 6.26
C LEU A 116 -14.81 -0.59 5.88
N LEU A 117 -13.68 -0.17 5.29
CA LEU A 117 -12.56 -1.05 4.97
C LEU A 117 -12.06 -1.76 6.23
N ILE A 118 -11.69 -0.99 7.26
CA ILE A 118 -11.11 -1.55 8.48
C ILE A 118 -12.13 -2.42 9.22
N LYS A 119 -13.40 -2.05 9.21
CA LYS A 119 -14.48 -2.89 9.76
C LYS A 119 -14.59 -4.23 9.03
N LYS A 120 -14.53 -4.25 7.70
CA LYS A 120 -14.54 -5.50 6.92
C LYS A 120 -13.30 -6.35 7.22
N ILE A 121 -12.13 -5.72 7.29
CA ILE A 121 -10.86 -6.39 7.59
C ILE A 121 -10.90 -7.02 8.98
N SER A 122 -11.29 -6.26 10.01
CA SER A 122 -11.34 -6.79 11.38
C SER A 122 -12.32 -7.94 11.52
N THR A 123 -13.45 -7.91 10.79
CA THR A 123 -14.40 -9.00 10.76
C THR A 123 -13.87 -10.24 10.02
N ALA A 124 -13.06 -10.05 8.98
CA ALA A 124 -12.49 -11.16 8.21
C ALA A 124 -11.33 -11.87 8.91
N LEU A 125 -10.56 -11.14 9.72
CA LEU A 125 -9.45 -11.72 10.49
C LEU A 125 -9.94 -12.71 11.54
N CYS A 126 -9.26 -13.85 11.65
CA CYS A 126 -9.44 -14.75 12.77
C CYS A 126 -8.86 -14.16 14.08
N GLU A 127 -9.14 -14.77 15.21
CA GLU A 127 -8.50 -14.39 16.47
C GLU A 127 -6.97 -14.54 16.35
N GLY A 128 -6.22 -13.50 16.70
CA GLY A 128 -4.77 -13.43 16.50
C GLY A 128 -4.33 -13.27 15.04
N GLY A 129 -5.27 -13.03 14.13
CA GLY A 129 -4.95 -12.69 12.74
C GLY A 129 -4.29 -11.33 12.62
N ILE A 130 -3.46 -11.15 11.60
CA ILE A 130 -2.60 -9.97 11.42
C ILE A 130 -3.02 -9.19 10.17
N LEU A 131 -3.12 -7.87 10.31
CA LEU A 131 -3.16 -6.91 9.20
C LEU A 131 -1.81 -6.24 9.06
N LEU A 132 -1.21 -6.32 7.88
CA LEU A 132 -0.03 -5.55 7.50
C LEU A 132 -0.33 -4.71 6.27
N PHE A 133 -0.16 -3.41 6.37
CA PHE A 133 -0.38 -2.53 5.22
C PHE A 133 0.61 -1.38 5.18
N SER A 134 0.84 -0.85 3.99
CA SER A 134 1.53 0.41 3.75
C SER A 134 0.63 1.39 3.01
N LEU A 135 0.86 2.67 3.23
CA LEU A 135 0.17 3.75 2.54
C LEU A 135 1.09 4.96 2.40
N GLU A 136 0.75 5.89 1.53
CA GLU A 136 1.45 7.17 1.49
C GLU A 136 1.26 7.92 2.81
N HIS A 137 2.36 8.46 3.36
CA HIS A 137 2.34 9.17 4.61
C HIS A 137 1.41 10.40 4.55
N PRO A 138 0.60 10.68 5.61
CA PRO A 138 -0.34 11.80 5.62
C PRO A 138 0.24 13.16 5.29
N ILE A 139 1.49 13.44 5.62
CA ILE A 139 2.13 14.71 5.24
C ILE A 139 2.29 14.87 3.72
N VAL A 140 2.36 13.76 2.97
CA VAL A 140 2.45 13.75 1.51
C VAL A 140 1.08 13.96 0.89
N THR A 141 0.08 13.23 1.39
CA THR A 141 -1.28 13.31 0.86
C THR A 141 -2.05 14.57 1.29
N ALA A 142 -1.55 15.31 2.30
CA ALA A 142 -2.17 16.55 2.77
C ALA A 142 -2.24 17.63 1.67
N ASN A 143 -1.18 17.75 0.87
CA ASN A 143 -1.08 18.79 -0.13
C ASN A 143 -2.02 18.56 -1.32
N MET A 144 -2.73 19.61 -1.73
CA MET A 144 -3.71 19.58 -2.83
C MET A 144 -3.04 19.79 -4.19
N GLY A 145 -2.22 18.82 -4.65
CA GLY A 145 -1.62 18.86 -6.00
C GLY A 145 -0.56 19.94 -6.20
N LYS A 146 -0.09 20.58 -5.14
CA LYS A 146 1.00 21.57 -5.21
C LYS A 146 2.34 20.89 -4.99
N GLU A 147 3.38 21.46 -5.60
CA GLU A 147 4.74 21.06 -5.35
C GLU A 147 5.09 21.30 -3.87
N SER A 148 5.42 20.24 -3.15
CA SER A 148 5.62 20.29 -1.69
C SER A 148 7.07 20.61 -1.32
N TRP A 149 8.02 20.39 -2.23
CA TRP A 149 9.41 20.74 -1.99
C TRP A 149 9.67 22.18 -2.35
N ILE A 150 10.06 22.96 -1.34
CA ILE A 150 10.48 24.35 -1.53
C ILE A 150 11.98 24.37 -1.82
N THR A 151 12.38 25.08 -2.87
CA THR A 151 13.77 25.22 -3.29
C THR A 151 14.22 26.67 -3.19
N ASN A 152 15.54 26.88 -3.05
CA ASN A 152 16.13 28.21 -3.23
C ASN A 152 16.33 28.53 -4.73
N GLU A 153 16.85 29.71 -5.03
CA GLU A 153 17.12 30.18 -6.40
C GLU A 153 18.12 29.28 -7.16
N GLU A 154 18.97 28.55 -6.44
CA GLU A 154 19.96 27.61 -6.99
C GLU A 154 19.37 26.20 -7.20
N GLY A 155 18.09 25.97 -6.88
CA GLY A 155 17.42 24.68 -6.99
C GLY A 155 17.68 23.69 -5.83
N ASN A 156 18.36 24.13 -4.76
CA ASN A 156 18.58 23.28 -3.61
C ASN A 156 17.31 23.16 -2.76
N LEU A 157 16.99 21.95 -2.31
CA LEU A 157 15.84 21.69 -1.44
C LEU A 157 16.03 22.39 -0.08
N LEU A 158 15.09 23.26 0.30
CA LEU A 158 15.07 23.93 1.59
C LEU A 158 14.27 23.16 2.63
N HIS A 159 13.00 22.90 2.35
CA HIS A 159 12.11 22.14 3.24
C HIS A 159 10.94 21.53 2.45
N PHE A 160 10.25 20.59 3.06
CA PHE A 160 8.99 20.03 2.58
C PHE A 160 7.84 20.81 3.23
N ALA A 161 7.03 21.48 2.43
CA ALA A 161 5.87 22.22 2.90
C ALA A 161 4.69 21.26 3.13
N VAL A 162 4.02 21.38 4.26
CA VAL A 162 2.79 20.65 4.57
C VAL A 162 1.69 21.67 4.74
N ASP A 163 0.63 21.52 3.96
CA ASP A 163 -0.56 22.35 4.03
C ASP A 163 -1.82 21.47 4.04
N ASN A 164 -2.92 21.99 4.56
CA ASN A 164 -4.22 21.30 4.60
C ASN A 164 -4.22 19.94 5.33
N TYR A 165 -3.32 19.72 6.30
CA TYR A 165 -3.20 18.44 7.01
C TYR A 165 -4.47 18.06 7.79
N GLN A 166 -5.22 19.03 8.31
CA GLN A 166 -6.46 18.78 9.05
C GLN A 166 -7.70 18.72 8.14
N ASP A 167 -7.56 19.08 6.88
CA ASP A 167 -8.62 19.03 5.89
C ASP A 167 -8.61 17.68 5.18
N GLU A 168 -9.29 16.71 5.76
CA GLU A 168 -9.35 15.34 5.23
C GLU A 168 -10.28 15.22 4.03
N GLY A 169 -10.10 14.18 3.22
CA GLY A 169 -10.97 13.86 2.12
C GLY A 169 -10.26 13.68 0.79
N LEU A 170 -11.01 13.88 -0.28
CA LEU A 170 -10.56 13.64 -1.65
C LEU A 170 -9.38 14.53 -2.02
N ARG A 171 -8.39 13.93 -2.66
CA ARG A 171 -7.25 14.58 -3.31
C ARG A 171 -7.16 14.12 -4.76
N THR A 172 -6.76 15.04 -5.62
CA THR A 172 -6.45 14.73 -7.01
C THR A 172 -4.99 15.05 -7.25
N GLN A 173 -4.23 14.08 -7.66
CA GLN A 173 -2.82 14.24 -8.00
C GLN A 173 -2.56 13.88 -9.46
N ASN A 174 -1.66 14.62 -10.10
CA ASN A 174 -1.08 14.24 -11.37
C ASN A 174 0.18 13.43 -11.04
N TRP A 175 0.00 12.11 -11.07
CA TRP A 175 1.11 11.18 -10.87
C TRP A 175 1.24 10.32 -12.11
N LEU A 176 1.61 9.37 -12.47
CA LEU A 176 1.70 8.55 -13.68
C LEU A 176 0.67 8.90 -14.78
N VAL A 177 -0.53 9.26 -14.39
CA VAL A 177 -1.62 9.79 -15.23
C VAL A 177 -2.23 10.99 -14.54
N ASP A 178 -2.92 11.82 -15.31
CA ASP A 178 -3.65 12.96 -14.77
C ASP A 178 -4.85 12.48 -13.95
N HIS A 179 -5.16 13.23 -12.91
CA HIS A 179 -6.36 13.05 -12.08
C HIS A 179 -6.43 11.72 -11.30
N VAL A 180 -5.31 11.23 -10.77
CA VAL A 180 -5.35 10.11 -9.82
C VAL A 180 -6.04 10.57 -8.55
N ILE A 181 -7.14 9.89 -8.22
CA ILE A 181 -7.91 10.16 -7.00
C ILE A 181 -7.32 9.38 -5.85
N MET A 182 -7.07 10.06 -4.73
CA MET A 182 -6.71 9.47 -3.45
C MET A 182 -7.44 10.19 -2.32
N TYR A 183 -7.36 9.64 -1.13
CA TYR A 183 -8.02 10.21 0.04
C TYR A 183 -7.01 10.49 1.13
N HIS A 184 -6.87 11.77 1.46
CA HIS A 184 -6.07 12.21 2.60
C HIS A 184 -6.80 11.92 3.90
N ARG A 185 -6.06 11.38 4.86
CA ARG A 185 -6.48 11.19 6.25
C ARG A 185 -5.33 11.56 7.16
N THR A 186 -5.64 12.17 8.30
CA THR A 186 -4.61 12.41 9.31
C THR A 186 -4.11 11.09 9.91
N MET A 187 -2.91 11.09 10.47
CA MET A 187 -2.40 9.93 11.21
C MET A 187 -3.37 9.55 12.34
N SER A 188 -3.96 10.54 12.99
CA SER A 188 -4.96 10.30 14.07
C SER A 188 -6.17 9.52 13.56
N THR A 189 -6.74 9.90 12.41
CA THR A 189 -7.88 9.20 11.83
C THR A 189 -7.51 7.77 11.45
N ILE A 190 -6.34 7.57 10.84
CA ILE A 190 -5.87 6.22 10.47
C ILE A 190 -5.75 5.32 11.72
N LEU A 191 -5.02 5.77 12.73
CA LEU A 191 -4.75 4.96 13.93
C LEU A 191 -6.01 4.72 14.77
N ASN A 192 -6.83 5.75 14.98
CA ASN A 192 -8.06 5.62 15.75
C ASN A 192 -9.06 4.70 15.05
N THR A 193 -9.16 4.74 13.72
CA THR A 193 -10.01 3.80 12.98
C THR A 193 -9.62 2.34 13.21
N LEU A 194 -8.32 2.03 13.27
CA LEU A 194 -7.84 0.68 13.59
C LEU A 194 -8.27 0.27 15.02
N ILE A 195 -8.00 1.13 16.00
CA ILE A 195 -8.30 0.90 17.43
C ILE A 195 -9.81 0.71 17.66
N GLU A 196 -10.64 1.58 17.08
CA GLU A 196 -12.09 1.57 17.21
C GLU A 196 -12.73 0.30 16.61
N ASN A 197 -12.05 -0.33 15.64
CA ASN A 197 -12.47 -1.60 15.07
C ASN A 197 -11.83 -2.83 15.75
N GLY A 198 -11.22 -2.66 16.93
CA GLY A 198 -10.71 -3.75 17.77
C GLY A 198 -9.34 -4.30 17.33
N LEU A 199 -8.63 -3.60 16.45
CA LEU A 199 -7.28 -3.98 16.07
C LEU A 199 -6.26 -3.38 17.06
N GLN A 200 -5.27 -4.18 17.43
CA GLN A 200 -4.14 -3.73 18.24
C GLN A 200 -2.98 -3.35 17.32
N ILE A 201 -2.45 -2.14 17.50
CA ILE A 201 -1.29 -1.66 16.73
C ILE A 201 -0.04 -2.23 17.39
N GLU A 202 0.66 -3.11 16.71
CA GLU A 202 1.90 -3.72 17.20
C GLU A 202 3.13 -2.91 16.80
N LYS A 203 3.15 -2.39 15.56
CA LYS A 203 4.29 -1.64 15.05
C LYS A 203 3.91 -0.68 13.94
N ILE A 204 4.56 0.48 13.94
CA ILE A 204 4.54 1.46 12.86
C ILE A 204 5.98 1.70 12.42
N ILE A 205 6.20 1.74 11.11
CA ILE A 205 7.50 2.11 10.51
C ILE A 205 7.27 3.27 9.55
N GLU A 206 8.07 4.31 9.70
CA GLU A 206 8.31 5.33 8.70
C GLU A 206 9.65 4.98 8.04
N PRO A 207 9.65 4.43 6.81
CA PRO A 207 10.84 3.85 6.24
C PRO A 207 11.88 4.91 5.88
N ILE A 208 13.15 4.61 6.13
CA ILE A 208 14.29 5.40 5.68
C ILE A 208 15.11 4.60 4.66
N PRO A 209 15.69 5.26 3.66
CA PRO A 209 16.52 4.58 2.67
C PRO A 209 17.76 3.95 3.29
N THR A 210 18.10 2.74 2.86
CA THR A 210 19.37 2.09 3.19
C THR A 210 20.52 2.72 2.37
N GLU A 211 21.78 2.48 2.78
CA GLU A 211 22.94 2.91 1.98
C GLU A 211 22.95 2.30 0.59
N GLU A 212 22.50 1.05 0.45
CA GLU A 212 22.37 0.40 -0.85
C GLU A 212 21.30 1.07 -1.72
N ALA A 213 20.14 1.37 -1.14
CA ALA A 213 19.08 2.11 -1.83
C ALA A 213 19.56 3.47 -2.31
N LEU A 214 20.36 4.19 -1.52
CA LEU A 214 20.93 5.49 -1.89
C LEU A 214 21.97 5.39 -3.00
N ARG A 215 22.74 4.28 -3.08
CA ARG A 215 23.66 4.04 -4.21
C ARG A 215 22.88 3.82 -5.50
N ASN A 216 21.78 3.07 -5.44
CA ASN A 216 20.98 2.71 -6.60
C ASN A 216 20.04 3.84 -7.05
N LEU A 217 19.55 4.64 -6.12
CA LEU A 217 18.65 5.77 -6.38
C LEU A 217 18.99 6.95 -5.45
N PRO A 218 19.98 7.81 -5.80
CA PRO A 218 20.43 8.92 -4.96
C PRO A 218 19.35 9.93 -4.60
N SER A 219 18.29 10.03 -5.41
CA SER A 219 17.14 10.92 -5.16
C SER A 219 16.37 10.56 -3.88
N LEU A 220 16.50 9.32 -3.37
CA LEU A 220 15.95 8.91 -2.08
C LEU A 220 16.54 9.67 -0.88
N LYS A 221 17.67 10.36 -1.03
CA LYS A 221 18.28 11.15 0.07
C LYS A 221 17.32 12.18 0.67
N LYS A 222 16.37 12.68 -0.13
CA LYS A 222 15.34 13.62 0.35
C LYS A 222 14.38 12.99 1.37
N GLU A 223 14.21 11.66 1.38
CA GLU A 223 13.31 10.94 2.29
C GLU A 223 13.81 10.92 3.75
N PHE A 224 15.07 11.28 4.01
CA PHE A 224 15.53 11.57 5.39
C PHE A 224 14.98 12.90 5.95
N ARG A 225 14.36 13.72 5.13
CA ARG A 225 13.92 15.07 5.51
C ARG A 225 12.41 15.14 5.76
N ARG A 226 11.71 14.08 5.51
CA ARG A 226 10.28 13.91 5.79
C ARG A 226 9.96 12.44 5.99
N PRO A 227 8.89 12.06 6.71
CA PRO A 227 8.35 10.70 6.72
C PRO A 227 7.87 10.29 5.31
N SER A 228 8.04 9.04 4.98
CA SER A 228 7.70 8.46 3.66
C SER A 228 6.50 7.55 3.77
#